data_ba15acbfd3f3c6962164a0fc0be5eeb4
#
_entry.id   ba15acbfd3f3c6962164a0fc0be5eeb4
#
_cell.length_a   1.000
_cell.length_b   1.000
_cell.length_c   1.000
_cell.angle_alpha   90.00
_cell.angle_beta   90.00
_cell.angle_gamma   90.00
#
_symmetry.space_group_name_H-M   'P 1'
#
loop_
_entity.id
_entity.type
_entity.pdbx_description
1 polymer ?
#
loop_
_entity_poly.entity_id
_entity_poly.type
_entity_poly.pdbx_seq_one_letter_code
_entity_poly.pdbx_strand_id
1 'polypeptide(L)' 'MSAKTYRYQSEFAQQLRAEGHIEGEAKMLLLILDRRGITLSEEARERIRTCTDIAVLESWADRAFTVTTADELFA' A
#
# COMPACT_ATOMS: atom_id res chain seq x y z
N MET A 1 16.05 -5.66 -31.37
CA MET A 1 15.49 -4.57 -30.55
C MET A 1 16.58 -3.55 -30.26
N SER A 2 16.32 -2.27 -30.42
CA SER A 2 17.33 -1.25 -30.16
C SER A 2 17.49 -1.02 -28.66
N ALA A 3 18.68 -0.60 -28.22
CA ALA A 3 18.92 -0.29 -26.82
C ALA A 3 18.02 0.82 -26.29
N LYS A 4 17.67 1.77 -27.16
CA LYS A 4 16.78 2.88 -26.84
C LYS A 4 15.38 2.40 -26.52
N THR A 5 14.83 1.47 -27.31
CA THR A 5 13.52 0.88 -27.06
C THR A 5 13.51 0.10 -25.77
N TYR A 6 14.55 -0.66 -25.52
CA TYR A 6 14.68 -1.43 -24.28
C TYR A 6 14.67 -0.52 -23.06
N ARG A 7 15.43 0.58 -23.11
CA ARG A 7 15.49 1.54 -22.00
C ARG A 7 14.12 2.15 -21.71
N TYR A 8 13.40 2.53 -22.74
CA TYR A 8 12.07 3.12 -22.60
C TYR A 8 11.12 2.13 -21.93
N GLN A 9 11.12 0.88 -22.39
CA GLN A 9 10.27 -0.16 -21.80
C GLN A 9 10.64 -0.42 -20.34
N SER A 10 11.94 -0.38 -20.02
CA SER A 10 12.42 -0.58 -18.66
C SER A 10 11.91 0.51 -17.71
N GLU A 11 11.97 1.77 -18.13
CA GLU A 11 11.49 2.89 -17.32
C GLU A 11 9.98 2.78 -17.10
N PHE A 12 9.23 2.46 -18.15
CA PHE A 12 7.79 2.27 -18.07
C PHE A 12 7.44 1.10 -17.15
N ALA A 13 8.15 0.00 -17.26
CA ALA A 13 7.93 -1.17 -16.42
C ALA A 13 8.23 -0.88 -14.95
N GLN A 14 9.26 -0.08 -14.67
CA GLN A 14 9.58 0.33 -13.30
C GLN A 14 8.48 1.19 -12.71
N GLN A 15 7.94 2.10 -13.50
CA GLN A 15 6.84 2.96 -13.06
C GLN A 15 5.59 2.13 -12.74
N LEU A 16 5.23 1.20 -13.62
CA LEU A 16 4.10 0.31 -13.40
C LEU A 16 4.29 -0.57 -12.17
N ARG A 17 5.50 -1.07 -11.96
CA ARG A 17 5.79 -1.88 -10.77
C ARG A 17 5.69 -1.08 -9.49
N ALA A 18 6.15 0.17 -9.50
CA ALA A 18 6.04 1.04 -8.34
C ALA A 18 4.58 1.31 -7.99
N GLU A 19 3.74 1.61 -8.99
CA GLU A 19 2.31 1.82 -8.79
C GLU A 19 1.64 0.55 -8.29
N GLY A 20 1.96 -0.60 -8.89
CA GLY A 20 1.43 -1.89 -8.47
C GLY A 20 1.88 -2.26 -7.05
N HIS A 21 3.09 -1.88 -6.66
CA HIS A 21 3.60 -2.13 -5.32
C HIS A 21 2.81 -1.32 -4.28
N ILE A 22 2.54 -0.07 -4.56
CA ILE A 22 1.73 0.79 -3.68
C ILE A 22 0.33 0.22 -3.51
N GLU A 23 -0.33 -0.15 -4.62
CA GLU A 23 -1.65 -0.76 -4.58
C GLU A 23 -1.63 -2.09 -3.83
N GLY A 24 -0.61 -2.90 -4.07
CA GLY A 24 -0.45 -4.19 -3.40
C GLY A 24 -0.28 -4.05 -1.90
N GLU A 25 0.52 -3.08 -1.47
CA GLU A 25 0.71 -2.80 -0.04
C GLU A 25 -0.60 -2.35 0.61
N ALA A 26 -1.35 -1.47 -0.04
CA ALA A 26 -2.63 -1.00 0.48
C ALA A 26 -3.63 -2.15 0.61
N LYS A 27 -3.71 -3.00 -0.39
CA LYS A 27 -4.60 -4.18 -0.36
C LYS A 27 -4.21 -5.16 0.73
N MET A 28 -2.91 -5.41 0.88
CA MET A 28 -2.42 -6.32 1.91
C MET A 28 -2.71 -5.77 3.30
N LEU A 29 -2.51 -4.48 3.50
CA LEU A 29 -2.81 -3.82 4.76
C LEU A 29 -4.29 -3.97 5.12
N LEU A 30 -5.19 -3.71 4.16
CA LEU A 30 -6.62 -3.87 4.38
C LEU A 30 -6.97 -5.32 4.71
N LEU A 31 -6.33 -6.27 4.05
CA LEU A 31 -6.56 -7.70 4.30
C LEU A 31 -6.11 -8.10 5.71
N ILE A 32 -4.94 -7.64 6.15
CA ILE A 32 -4.43 -7.93 7.50
C ILE A 32 -5.40 -7.42 8.55
N LEU A 33 -5.86 -6.18 8.39
CA LEU A 33 -6.80 -5.57 9.33
C LEU A 33 -8.12 -6.33 9.36
N ASP A 34 -8.62 -6.73 8.20
CA ASP A 34 -9.85 -7.52 8.11
C ASP A 34 -9.71 -8.87 8.81
N ARG A 35 -8.61 -9.59 8.54
CA ARG A 35 -8.35 -10.90 9.15
C ARG A 35 -8.18 -10.82 10.66
N ARG A 36 -7.70 -9.70 11.17
CA ARG A 36 -7.57 -9.47 12.60
C ARG A 36 -8.86 -8.96 13.25
N GLY A 37 -9.92 -8.76 12.46
CA GLY A 37 -11.20 -8.29 12.96
C GLY A 37 -11.21 -6.81 13.36
N ILE A 38 -10.28 -6.03 12.81
CA ILE A 38 -10.21 -4.59 13.09
C ILE A 38 -11.14 -3.87 12.10
N THR A 39 -12.17 -3.24 12.64
CA THR A 39 -13.15 -2.52 11.82
C THR A 39 -12.61 -1.15 11.41
N LEU A 40 -12.69 -0.85 10.13
CA LEU A 40 -12.29 0.44 9.57
C LEU A 40 -13.52 1.22 9.12
N SER A 41 -13.53 2.52 9.39
CA SER A 41 -14.50 3.43 8.82
C SER A 41 -14.23 3.59 7.32
N GLU A 42 -15.20 4.11 6.58
CA GLU A 42 -15.01 4.40 5.16
C GLU A 42 -13.88 5.42 4.96
N GLU A 43 -13.78 6.40 5.86
CA GLU A 43 -12.70 7.40 5.81
C GLU A 43 -11.34 6.74 6.01
N ALA A 44 -11.23 5.82 6.95
CA ALA A 44 -9.98 5.11 7.19
C ALA A 44 -9.58 4.24 6.00
N ARG A 45 -10.54 3.55 5.39
CA ARG A 45 -10.29 2.75 4.18
C ARG A 45 -9.79 3.62 3.04
N GLU A 46 -10.45 4.75 2.84
CA GLU A 46 -10.08 5.67 1.78
C GLU A 46 -8.70 6.26 2.02
N ARG A 47 -8.37 6.57 3.25
CA ARG A 47 -7.04 7.06 3.62
C ARG A 47 -5.95 6.07 3.22
N ILE A 48 -6.19 4.79 3.43
CA ILE A 48 -5.25 3.73 3.04
C ILE A 48 -5.19 3.61 1.53
N ARG A 49 -6.34 3.56 0.86
CA ARG A 49 -6.40 3.39 -0.60
C ARG A 49 -5.75 4.51 -1.36
N THR A 50 -5.86 5.73 -0.87
CA THR A 50 -5.36 6.92 -1.57
C THR A 50 -3.94 7.28 -1.17
N CYS A 51 -3.36 6.59 -0.20
CA CYS A 51 -1.98 6.83 0.21
C CYS A 51 -1.03 6.38 -0.91
N THR A 52 -0.18 7.28 -1.36
CA THR A 52 0.82 7.02 -2.39
C THR A 52 2.23 6.94 -1.85
N ASP A 53 2.40 7.10 -0.54
CA ASP A 53 3.70 7.04 0.12
C ASP A 53 3.92 5.64 0.66
N ILE A 54 4.83 4.89 0.03
CA ILE A 54 5.09 3.50 0.40
C ILE A 54 5.65 3.39 1.83
N ALA A 55 6.44 4.35 2.27
CA ALA A 55 6.99 4.33 3.62
C ALA A 55 5.89 4.44 4.67
N VAL A 56 4.88 5.26 4.41
CA VAL A 56 3.72 5.40 5.29
C VAL A 56 2.91 4.11 5.31
N LEU A 57 2.66 3.52 4.15
CA LEU A 57 1.93 2.24 4.06
C LEU A 57 2.66 1.13 4.80
N GLU A 58 3.97 1.05 4.66
CA GLU A 58 4.79 0.06 5.37
C GLU A 58 4.74 0.26 6.88
N SER A 59 4.77 1.51 7.33
CA SER A 59 4.63 1.85 8.75
C SER A 59 3.28 1.38 9.29
N TRP A 60 2.22 1.64 8.55
CA TRP A 60 0.88 1.16 8.94
C TRP A 60 0.80 -0.36 8.93
N ALA A 61 1.42 -1.01 7.95
CA ALA A 61 1.43 -2.47 7.88
C ALA A 61 2.13 -3.08 9.09
N ASP A 62 3.25 -2.51 9.52
CA ASP A 62 3.93 -2.96 10.72
C ASP A 62 3.03 -2.83 11.95
N ARG A 63 2.34 -1.72 12.08
CA ARG A 63 1.42 -1.48 13.20
C ARG A 63 0.20 -2.40 13.15
N ALA A 64 -0.23 -2.77 11.94
CA ALA A 64 -1.41 -3.62 11.75
C ALA A 64 -1.30 -4.96 12.44
N PHE A 65 -0.09 -5.45 12.67
CA PHE A 65 0.12 -6.73 13.37
C PHE A 65 -0.08 -6.65 14.88
N THR A 66 -0.01 -5.46 15.46
CA THR A 66 -0.02 -5.29 16.92
C THR A 66 -1.13 -4.40 17.44
N VAL A 67 -1.69 -3.50 16.62
CA VAL A 67 -2.79 -2.63 17.07
C VAL A 67 -4.07 -3.41 17.32
N THR A 68 -4.93 -2.88 18.16
CA THR A 68 -6.22 -3.48 18.44
C THR A 68 -7.39 -2.66 17.90
N THR A 69 -7.14 -1.40 17.53
CA THR A 69 -8.16 -0.52 16.95
C THR A 69 -7.59 0.22 15.76
N ALA A 70 -8.49 0.73 14.90
CA ALA A 70 -8.11 1.53 13.74
C ALA A 70 -7.43 2.83 14.18
N ASP A 71 -7.85 3.44 15.26
CA ASP A 71 -7.25 4.68 15.74
C ASP A 71 -5.77 4.52 16.07
N GLU A 72 -5.39 3.38 16.62
CA GLU A 72 -4.00 3.09 16.94
C GLU A 72 -3.14 3.01 15.68
N LEU A 73 -3.73 2.59 14.56
CA LEU A 73 -3.02 2.45 13.31
C LEU A 73 -2.48 3.80 12.83
N PHE A 74 -3.27 4.85 12.99
CA PHE A 74 -2.96 6.19 12.50
C PHE A 74 -2.36 7.11 13.56
N ALA A 75 -2.18 6.62 14.73
CA ALA A 75 -1.65 7.41 15.85
C ALA A 75 -0.18 7.82 15.68
#